data_b72728545c23760943fd09dd85f7a1db
#
_entry.id   b72728545c23760943fd09dd85f7a1db
#
_cell.length_a   1.000
_cell.length_b   1.000
_cell.length_c   1.000
_cell.angle_alpha   90.00
_cell.angle_beta   90.00
_cell.angle_gamma   90.00
#
_symmetry.space_group_name_H-M   'P 1'
#
loop_
_entity.id
_entity.type
_entity.pdbx_description
1 polymer ?
#
loop_
_entity_poly.entity_id
_entity_poly.type
_entity_poly.pdbx_seq_one_letter_code
_entity_poly.pdbx_strand_id
1 'polypeptide(L)'
;NRPNNKVSVMGNPTLGEVKTIMIGVRNNARATKSVEVWANELRLQEYSNDGGWAAQGTLNIQFSDLGSVNLTGHMETAGFGGIEDKVSERNQEDMYNYSITTSFELGKLLPEKVRFTAPIYYSFNKEVIKPKYNPLDTDMLLEDALDACTTEHEKDSLRSLTTTETTNKNFSLSNVKFNIATPKHPMPYDPANFSFSYSHSESNKTGETTAWETEKNWNGAFNYNYSPEYKPFEPFKKMIKSKSKWWDIIRDQNFNYLPQNISFNANILRNYYEYQERDIENLEDPTSLPLSFSKEFLWNRDFSLKWDLTKNLHFSFNSATHAEIEEPNVPVNKDLYADQYQVWKDSVWHSIKGFGTPLDYQQDFTASYKVPLEKIPCFSWMSLDGN
;
A
#
# COMPACT_ATOMS: atom_id res chain seq x y z
N ASN A 1 28.88 6.52 -48.26
CA ASN A 1 28.98 5.20 -48.89
C ASN A 1 30.44 4.91 -49.31
N ARG A 2 31.09 3.97 -48.63
CA ARG A 2 32.46 3.51 -48.97
C ARG A 2 32.34 2.06 -49.44
N PRO A 3 32.26 1.79 -50.73
CA PRO A 3 31.90 0.50 -51.32
C PRO A 3 32.86 -0.65 -50.96
N ASN A 4 34.03 -0.34 -50.45
CA ASN A 4 35.06 -1.33 -50.10
C ASN A 4 35.09 -1.66 -48.58
N ASN A 5 34.20 -1.08 -47.77
CA ASN A 5 34.15 -1.37 -46.35
C ASN A 5 33.21 -2.57 -46.10
N LYS A 6 33.64 -3.49 -45.27
CA LYS A 6 32.84 -4.60 -44.77
C LYS A 6 32.71 -4.46 -43.28
N VAL A 7 31.49 -4.40 -42.81
CA VAL A 7 31.15 -4.48 -41.40
C VAL A 7 30.65 -5.90 -41.11
N SER A 8 31.14 -6.51 -40.06
CA SER A 8 30.69 -7.81 -39.59
C SER A 8 30.42 -7.71 -38.10
N VAL A 9 29.26 -8.18 -37.68
CA VAL A 9 28.82 -8.19 -36.30
C VAL A 9 28.65 -9.65 -35.88
N MET A 10 29.04 -9.98 -34.67
CA MET A 10 28.84 -11.29 -34.06
C MET A 10 28.20 -11.10 -32.67
N GLY A 11 27.04 -11.71 -32.46
CA GLY A 11 26.23 -11.51 -31.28
C GLY A 11 25.47 -10.16 -31.31
N ASN A 12 25.10 -9.66 -30.15
CA ASN A 12 24.45 -8.33 -29.96
C ASN A 12 25.40 -7.39 -29.18
N PRO A 13 26.46 -6.82 -29.84
CA PRO A 13 27.41 -5.95 -29.17
C PRO A 13 26.85 -4.55 -29.01
N THR A 14 27.22 -3.87 -27.91
CA THR A 14 26.94 -2.46 -27.69
C THR A 14 28.20 -1.61 -27.74
N LEU A 15 28.11 -0.43 -28.32
CA LEU A 15 29.20 0.57 -28.31
C LEU A 15 29.25 1.35 -26.98
N GLY A 16 28.23 1.22 -26.11
CA GLY A 16 28.16 1.86 -24.80
C GLY A 16 29.23 1.38 -23.83
N GLU A 17 29.67 0.10 -23.94
CA GLU A 17 30.67 -0.51 -23.06
C GLU A 17 31.83 -1.18 -23.84
N VAL A 18 32.58 -0.40 -24.57
CA VAL A 18 33.74 -0.92 -25.31
C VAL A 18 34.88 -1.26 -24.36
N LYS A 19 35.18 -2.56 -24.19
CA LYS A 19 36.28 -3.05 -23.33
C LYS A 19 37.62 -3.10 -24.04
N THR A 20 37.65 -3.38 -25.35
CA THR A 20 38.87 -3.57 -26.10
C THR A 20 38.69 -3.11 -27.53
N ILE A 21 39.64 -2.34 -28.02
CA ILE A 21 39.77 -1.94 -29.43
C ILE A 21 41.04 -2.53 -29.98
N MET A 22 40.93 -3.21 -31.11
CA MET A 22 42.09 -3.77 -31.82
C MET A 22 42.21 -3.15 -33.23
N ILE A 23 43.35 -2.62 -33.53
CA ILE A 23 43.71 -2.12 -34.88
C ILE A 23 44.69 -3.09 -35.50
N GLY A 24 44.37 -3.57 -36.67
CA GLY A 24 45.20 -4.55 -37.36
C GLY A 24 45.29 -4.28 -38.87
N VAL A 25 46.30 -4.79 -39.47
CA VAL A 25 46.53 -4.71 -40.91
C VAL A 25 46.50 -6.10 -41.54
N ARG A 26 45.69 -6.24 -42.58
CA ARG A 26 45.56 -7.49 -43.31
C ARG A 26 46.12 -7.36 -44.73
N ASN A 27 47.07 -8.24 -45.07
CA ASN A 27 47.55 -8.34 -46.43
C ASN A 27 46.62 -9.24 -47.29
N ASN A 28 45.93 -8.65 -48.22
CA ASN A 28 45.05 -9.37 -49.16
C ASN A 28 45.76 -9.79 -50.47
N ALA A 29 47.03 -9.50 -50.61
CA ALA A 29 47.78 -9.90 -51.77
C ALA A 29 48.34 -11.31 -51.57
N ARG A 30 48.62 -12.02 -52.72
CA ARG A 30 49.27 -13.37 -52.72
C ARG A 30 50.74 -13.35 -52.38
N ALA A 31 51.39 -12.18 -52.39
CA ALA A 31 52.82 -12.01 -52.14
C ALA A 31 53.02 -11.23 -50.81
N THR A 32 54.14 -11.50 -50.13
CA THR A 32 54.57 -10.75 -48.95
C THR A 32 54.86 -9.32 -49.34
N LYS A 33 54.35 -8.36 -48.61
CA LYS A 33 54.58 -6.91 -48.78
C LYS A 33 55.07 -6.33 -47.48
N SER A 34 56.10 -5.46 -47.56
CA SER A 34 56.48 -4.62 -46.44
C SER A 34 55.56 -3.39 -46.44
N VAL A 35 54.96 -3.09 -45.28
CA VAL A 35 54.08 -1.95 -45.11
C VAL A 35 54.31 -1.36 -43.73
N GLU A 36 54.31 -0.06 -43.65
CA GLU A 36 54.33 0.69 -42.44
C GLU A 36 52.95 1.38 -42.26
N VAL A 37 52.32 1.19 -41.12
CA VAL A 37 51.00 1.76 -40.84
C VAL A 37 51.09 2.57 -39.57
N TRP A 38 50.66 3.79 -39.64
CA TRP A 38 50.60 4.71 -38.53
C TRP A 38 49.14 4.89 -38.13
N ALA A 39 48.80 4.53 -36.89
CA ALA A 39 47.52 4.84 -36.26
C ALA A 39 47.75 5.97 -35.25
N ASN A 40 47.10 7.08 -35.44
CA ASN A 40 47.24 8.25 -34.59
C ASN A 40 45.90 8.65 -34.00
N GLU A 41 45.86 8.87 -32.70
CA GLU A 41 44.77 9.39 -31.90
C GLU A 41 43.39 8.69 -32.08
N LEU A 42 43.02 7.90 -31.12
CA LEU A 42 41.63 7.46 -30.93
C LEU A 42 40.86 8.54 -30.18
N ARG A 43 39.85 9.11 -30.82
CA ARG A 43 39.02 10.17 -30.23
C ARG A 43 37.56 9.80 -30.34
N LEU A 44 36.80 10.05 -29.25
CA LEU A 44 35.36 10.13 -29.34
C LEU A 44 34.98 11.49 -29.94
N GLN A 45 34.07 11.46 -30.90
CA GLN A 45 33.55 12.64 -31.59
C GLN A 45 32.02 12.60 -31.51
N GLU A 46 31.36 13.73 -31.76
CA GLU A 46 29.92 13.84 -31.81
C GLU A 46 29.25 13.44 -30.47
N TYR A 47 29.74 14.04 -29.36
CA TYR A 47 29.05 13.89 -28.08
C TYR A 47 27.62 14.38 -28.21
N SER A 48 26.65 13.54 -27.79
CA SER A 48 25.29 13.99 -27.62
C SER A 48 25.26 15.06 -26.51
N ASN A 49 24.98 16.27 -26.88
CA ASN A 49 24.95 17.42 -25.99
C ASN A 49 23.52 17.98 -25.93
N ASP A 50 22.53 17.14 -26.20
CA ASP A 50 21.13 17.51 -26.16
C ASP A 50 20.76 17.86 -24.72
N GLY A 51 20.17 19.03 -24.54
CA GLY A 51 19.64 19.46 -23.26
C GLY A 51 18.23 18.94 -23.09
N GLY A 52 17.91 18.51 -21.88
CA GLY A 52 16.53 18.18 -21.48
C GLY A 52 15.86 19.36 -20.77
N TRP A 53 14.57 19.24 -20.54
CA TRP A 53 13.79 20.16 -19.77
C TRP A 53 12.86 19.41 -18.80
N ALA A 54 12.48 20.08 -17.72
CA ALA A 54 11.52 19.57 -16.76
C ALA A 54 10.42 20.61 -16.51
N ALA A 55 9.22 20.12 -16.25
CA ALA A 55 8.09 20.94 -15.87
C ALA A 55 7.28 20.26 -14.77
N GLN A 56 6.80 21.07 -13.82
CA GLN A 56 5.90 20.63 -12.77
C GLN A 56 4.76 21.59 -12.62
N GLY A 57 3.54 21.07 -12.48
CA GLY A 57 2.34 21.86 -12.21
C GLY A 57 1.51 21.21 -11.10
N THR A 58 0.94 22.04 -10.24
CA THR A 58 0.01 21.59 -9.20
C THR A 58 -1.22 22.48 -9.19
N LEU A 59 -2.41 21.86 -9.18
CA LEU A 59 -3.69 22.53 -9.08
C LEU A 59 -4.44 22.00 -7.86
N ASN A 60 -4.71 22.87 -6.90
CA ASN A 60 -5.50 22.57 -5.71
C ASN A 60 -6.88 23.23 -5.82
N ILE A 61 -7.93 22.43 -5.72
CA ILE A 61 -9.31 22.90 -5.75
C ILE A 61 -9.94 22.54 -4.41
N GLN A 62 -10.42 23.55 -3.69
CA GLN A 62 -11.11 23.37 -2.42
C GLN A 62 -12.61 23.60 -2.60
N PHE A 63 -13.43 22.59 -2.23
CA PHE A 63 -14.89 22.65 -2.26
C PHE A 63 -15.46 22.98 -0.89
N SER A 64 -15.18 24.17 -0.39
CA SER A 64 -15.59 24.58 0.97
C SER A 64 -15.26 23.51 2.02
N ASP A 65 -16.25 23.06 2.76
CA ASP A 65 -16.17 22.00 3.78
C ASP A 65 -16.52 20.60 3.25
N LEU A 66 -16.85 20.49 1.96
CA LEU A 66 -17.15 19.20 1.32
C LEU A 66 -15.89 18.39 1.04
N GLY A 67 -14.81 19.04 0.61
CA GLY A 67 -13.59 18.33 0.27
C GLY A 67 -12.61 19.08 -0.60
N SER A 68 -11.61 18.39 -1.09
CA SER A 68 -10.57 18.94 -1.95
C SER A 68 -10.16 17.97 -3.06
N VAL A 69 -9.69 18.55 -4.15
CA VAL A 69 -9.07 17.83 -5.28
C VAL A 69 -7.71 18.45 -5.54
N ASN A 70 -6.68 17.63 -5.56
CA ASN A 70 -5.33 18.01 -5.90
C ASN A 70 -4.90 17.26 -7.16
N LEU A 71 -4.46 18.01 -8.16
CA LEU A 71 -3.92 17.51 -9.42
C LEU A 71 -2.46 17.90 -9.48
N THR A 72 -1.56 16.95 -9.72
CA THR A 72 -0.12 17.21 -9.90
C THR A 72 0.34 16.55 -11.18
N GLY A 73 1.08 17.30 -11.99
CA GLY A 73 1.77 16.82 -13.17
C GLY A 73 3.27 17.13 -13.03
N HIS A 74 4.11 16.15 -13.34
CA HIS A 74 5.55 16.29 -13.43
C HIS A 74 6.05 15.62 -14.69
N MET A 75 6.97 16.28 -15.38
CA MET A 75 7.57 15.78 -16.61
C MET A 75 9.04 16.16 -16.63
N GLU A 76 9.88 15.19 -16.98
CA GLU A 76 11.29 15.37 -17.26
C GLU A 76 11.62 14.70 -18.59
N THR A 77 12.48 15.32 -19.38
CA THR A 77 12.94 14.75 -20.65
C THR A 77 14.38 14.30 -20.56
N ALA A 78 14.76 13.34 -21.40
CA ALA A 78 16.14 12.87 -21.52
C ALA A 78 17.10 14.05 -21.77
N GLY A 79 18.26 14.03 -21.10
CA GLY A 79 19.24 15.13 -21.11
C GLY A 79 19.04 16.17 -20.03
N PHE A 80 17.95 16.11 -19.24
CA PHE A 80 17.75 16.95 -18.06
C PHE A 80 18.69 16.50 -16.93
N GLY A 81 19.26 17.47 -16.21
CA GLY A 81 20.15 17.24 -15.08
C GLY A 81 20.62 18.54 -14.45
N GLY A 82 21.31 18.47 -13.34
CA GLY A 82 21.91 19.61 -12.66
C GLY A 82 22.97 20.30 -13.50
N ILE A 83 23.25 21.57 -13.21
CA ILE A 83 24.29 22.37 -13.91
C ILE A 83 25.68 21.75 -13.72
N GLU A 84 25.90 21.06 -12.61
CA GLU A 84 27.17 20.43 -12.25
C GLU A 84 27.30 18.99 -12.78
N ASP A 85 26.20 18.41 -13.27
CA ASP A 85 26.17 17.03 -13.76
C ASP A 85 26.87 16.92 -15.10
N LYS A 86 27.74 15.91 -15.23
CA LYS A 86 28.35 15.57 -16.51
C LYS A 86 27.27 15.09 -17.48
N VAL A 87 27.50 15.24 -18.77
CA VAL A 87 26.55 14.79 -19.81
C VAL A 87 26.18 13.33 -19.67
N SER A 88 27.11 12.48 -19.24
CA SER A 88 26.88 11.05 -19.00
C SER A 88 26.09 10.73 -17.72
N GLU A 89 25.95 11.69 -16.82
CA GLU A 89 25.23 11.54 -15.55
C GLU A 89 23.80 12.09 -15.63
N ARG A 90 23.47 12.78 -16.74
CA ARG A 90 22.11 13.31 -16.97
C ARG A 90 21.13 12.19 -17.27
N ASN A 91 19.86 12.47 -17.00
CA ASN A 91 18.77 11.54 -17.24
C ASN A 91 18.74 11.08 -18.71
N GLN A 92 18.65 9.78 -18.93
CA GLN A 92 18.59 9.17 -20.27
C GLN A 92 17.17 8.66 -20.60
N GLU A 93 16.19 9.10 -19.85
CA GLU A 93 14.80 8.67 -19.94
C GLU A 93 13.86 9.87 -19.93
N ASP A 94 12.74 9.76 -20.62
CA ASP A 94 11.63 10.67 -20.46
C ASP A 94 10.71 10.14 -19.36
N MET A 95 10.47 10.94 -18.34
CA MET A 95 9.59 10.62 -17.23
C MET A 95 8.33 11.50 -17.26
N TYR A 96 7.18 10.86 -17.19
CA TYR A 96 5.88 11.52 -17.06
C TYR A 96 5.19 10.98 -15.82
N ASN A 97 4.89 11.84 -14.86
CA ASN A 97 4.15 11.49 -13.67
C ASN A 97 2.94 12.42 -13.52
N TYR A 98 1.76 11.85 -13.37
CA TYR A 98 0.58 12.62 -13.04
C TYR A 98 -0.21 11.94 -11.94
N SER A 99 -0.70 12.74 -11.01
CA SER A 99 -1.46 12.27 -9.88
C SER A 99 -2.72 13.09 -9.65
N ILE A 100 -3.76 12.40 -9.23
CA ILE A 100 -5.03 12.96 -8.79
C ILE A 100 -5.27 12.45 -7.39
N THR A 101 -5.43 13.37 -6.44
CA THR A 101 -5.78 13.03 -5.06
C THR A 101 -7.04 13.77 -4.69
N THR A 102 -8.02 13.05 -4.18
CA THR A 102 -9.31 13.62 -3.77
C THR A 102 -9.64 13.20 -2.35
N SER A 103 -10.17 14.14 -1.58
CA SER A 103 -10.75 13.85 -0.26
C SER A 103 -12.09 14.55 -0.15
N PHE A 104 -13.15 13.79 0.19
CA PHE A 104 -14.50 14.30 0.35
C PHE A 104 -15.14 13.76 1.62
N GLU A 105 -15.93 14.60 2.29
CA GLU A 105 -16.77 14.21 3.42
C GLU A 105 -18.23 14.06 2.93
N LEU A 106 -18.62 12.82 2.57
CA LEU A 106 -19.96 12.56 2.03
C LEU A 106 -21.08 12.90 3.00
N GLY A 107 -20.79 12.89 4.30
CA GLY A 107 -21.74 13.28 5.33
C GLY A 107 -22.30 14.67 5.13
N LYS A 108 -21.52 15.56 4.53
CA LYS A 108 -21.91 16.95 4.22
C LYS A 108 -22.96 17.08 3.12
N LEU A 109 -23.15 16.04 2.31
CA LEU A 109 -24.21 15.99 1.29
C LEU A 109 -25.58 15.66 1.88
N LEU A 110 -25.61 15.14 3.09
CA LEU A 110 -26.84 14.78 3.80
C LEU A 110 -27.27 15.90 4.76
N PRO A 111 -28.57 16.02 5.05
CA PRO A 111 -29.04 16.97 6.05
C PRO A 111 -28.35 16.75 7.41
N GLU A 112 -27.95 17.80 8.10
CA GLU A 112 -27.25 17.74 9.41
C GLU A 112 -27.97 16.86 10.46
N LYS A 113 -29.29 16.72 10.35
CA LYS A 113 -30.10 15.87 11.22
C LYS A 113 -29.72 14.39 11.17
N VAL A 114 -29.17 13.93 10.03
CA VAL A 114 -28.74 12.54 9.82
C VAL A 114 -27.46 12.24 10.59
N ARG A 115 -26.63 13.27 10.87
CA ARG A 115 -25.37 13.17 11.60
C ARG A 115 -24.46 12.05 11.08
N PHE A 116 -24.42 11.89 9.77
CA PHE A 116 -23.61 10.89 9.10
C PHE A 116 -22.23 11.43 8.81
N THR A 117 -21.19 10.63 9.03
CA THR A 117 -19.79 10.93 8.71
C THR A 117 -19.27 9.82 7.81
N ALA A 118 -18.74 10.17 6.66
CA ALA A 118 -18.17 9.24 5.69
C ALA A 118 -17.09 9.92 4.85
N PRO A 119 -15.88 10.09 5.40
CA PRO A 119 -14.77 10.63 4.64
C PRO A 119 -14.30 9.61 3.60
N ILE A 120 -14.26 10.04 2.34
CA ILE A 120 -13.70 9.29 1.22
C ILE A 120 -12.38 9.92 0.84
N TYR A 121 -11.40 9.07 0.60
CA TYR A 121 -10.13 9.42 -0.01
C TYR A 121 -9.93 8.55 -1.25
N TYR A 122 -9.55 9.18 -2.35
CA TYR A 122 -9.14 8.49 -3.56
C TYR A 122 -7.88 9.13 -4.09
N SER A 123 -6.89 8.30 -4.44
CA SER A 123 -5.70 8.74 -5.17
C SER A 123 -5.43 7.84 -6.36
N PHE A 124 -5.05 8.47 -7.43
CA PHE A 124 -4.59 7.85 -8.65
C PHE A 124 -3.24 8.47 -9.00
N ASN A 125 -2.24 7.63 -9.25
CA ASN A 125 -0.93 8.05 -9.74
C ASN A 125 -0.56 7.17 -10.92
N LYS A 126 -0.11 7.80 -12.00
CA LYS A 126 0.45 7.10 -13.15
C LYS A 126 1.81 7.69 -13.48
N GLU A 127 2.81 6.82 -13.53
CA GLU A 127 4.16 7.12 -13.94
C GLU A 127 4.50 6.33 -15.20
N VAL A 128 5.08 7.02 -16.18
CA VAL A 128 5.49 6.46 -17.46
C VAL A 128 6.93 6.87 -17.70
N ILE A 129 7.82 5.90 -17.83
CA ILE A 129 9.25 6.09 -18.10
C ILE A 129 9.54 5.51 -19.49
N LYS A 130 10.02 6.37 -20.38
CA LYS A 130 10.41 6.00 -21.73
C LYS A 130 11.91 6.18 -21.90
N PRO A 131 12.68 5.11 -22.11
CA PRO A 131 14.11 5.23 -22.33
C PRO A 131 14.42 5.94 -23.66
N LYS A 132 15.49 6.71 -23.68
CA LYS A 132 15.97 7.38 -24.90
C LYS A 132 16.45 6.37 -25.95
N TYR A 133 17.11 5.31 -25.50
CA TYR A 133 17.62 4.23 -26.33
C TYR A 133 16.72 3.00 -26.22
N ASN A 134 16.64 2.23 -27.30
CA ASN A 134 15.90 0.97 -27.31
C ASN A 134 16.59 -0.05 -26.39
N PRO A 135 15.95 -0.54 -25.29
CA PRO A 135 16.58 -1.53 -24.41
C PRO A 135 16.92 -2.85 -25.10
N LEU A 136 16.21 -3.19 -26.18
CA LEU A 136 16.46 -4.39 -26.98
C LEU A 136 17.63 -4.22 -27.94
N ASP A 137 18.00 -2.98 -28.28
CA ASP A 137 19.17 -2.61 -29.11
C ASP A 137 19.69 -1.26 -28.62
N THR A 138 20.57 -1.30 -27.65
CA THR A 138 21.05 -0.13 -26.89
C THR A 138 21.81 0.91 -27.71
N ASP A 139 22.18 0.59 -28.94
CA ASP A 139 22.86 1.51 -29.87
C ASP A 139 21.86 2.28 -30.78
N MET A 140 20.58 1.95 -30.72
CA MET A 140 19.51 2.58 -31.48
C MET A 140 18.64 3.47 -30.61
N LEU A 141 18.32 4.67 -31.08
CA LEU A 141 17.29 5.50 -30.42
C LEU A 141 15.93 4.80 -30.49
N LEU A 142 15.15 4.89 -29.43
CA LEU A 142 13.81 4.28 -29.39
C LEU A 142 12.88 4.87 -30.46
N GLU A 143 13.00 6.18 -30.75
CA GLU A 143 12.23 6.83 -31.81
C GLU A 143 12.56 6.25 -33.18
N ASP A 144 13.85 6.05 -33.48
CA ASP A 144 14.27 5.46 -34.74
C ASP A 144 13.79 4.01 -34.90
N ALA A 145 13.79 3.25 -33.80
CA ALA A 145 13.23 1.90 -33.75
C ALA A 145 11.71 1.89 -34.01
N LEU A 146 10.98 2.81 -33.42
CA LEU A 146 9.53 2.98 -33.64
C LEU A 146 9.21 3.42 -35.06
N ASP A 147 10.02 4.30 -35.66
CA ASP A 147 9.84 4.76 -37.04
C ASP A 147 10.19 3.67 -38.06
N ALA A 148 11.05 2.72 -37.71
CA ALA A 148 11.36 1.56 -38.54
C ALA A 148 10.21 0.52 -38.56
N CYS A 149 9.28 0.54 -37.61
CA CYS A 149 8.12 -0.34 -37.59
C CYS A 149 7.14 0.01 -38.72
N THR A 150 6.63 -1.02 -39.39
CA THR A 150 5.75 -0.86 -40.57
C THR A 150 4.27 -0.73 -40.21
N THR A 151 3.87 -1.26 -39.05
CA THR A 151 2.49 -1.27 -38.59
C THR A 151 2.35 -0.61 -37.22
N GLU A 152 1.17 -0.01 -36.93
CA GLU A 152 0.90 0.54 -35.60
C GLU A 152 0.89 -0.55 -34.50
N HIS A 153 0.50 -1.77 -34.84
CA HIS A 153 0.56 -2.90 -33.93
C HIS A 153 2.00 -3.22 -33.50
N GLU A 154 2.95 -3.21 -34.42
CA GLU A 154 4.38 -3.38 -34.11
C GLU A 154 4.89 -2.25 -33.22
N LYS A 155 4.49 -0.99 -33.50
CA LYS A 155 4.83 0.16 -32.65
C LYS A 155 4.31 0.03 -31.24
N ASP A 156 3.04 -0.36 -31.08
CA ASP A 156 2.43 -0.52 -29.77
C ASP A 156 3.05 -1.69 -29.02
N SER A 157 3.38 -2.78 -29.71
CA SER A 157 4.13 -3.90 -29.14
C SER A 157 5.50 -3.43 -28.65
N LEU A 158 6.27 -2.73 -29.49
CA LEU A 158 7.59 -2.21 -29.11
C LEU A 158 7.51 -1.23 -27.94
N ARG A 159 6.52 -0.31 -27.93
CA ARG A 159 6.29 0.61 -26.80
C ARG A 159 5.99 -0.15 -25.51
N SER A 160 5.17 -1.18 -25.57
CA SER A 160 4.84 -2.00 -24.39
C SER A 160 6.03 -2.78 -23.84
N LEU A 161 6.99 -3.11 -24.70
CA LEU A 161 8.21 -3.81 -24.33
C LEU A 161 9.27 -2.88 -23.74
N THR A 162 9.33 -1.63 -24.19
CA THR A 162 10.41 -0.69 -23.85
C THR A 162 10.03 0.34 -22.80
N THR A 163 8.74 0.62 -22.64
CA THR A 163 8.24 1.64 -21.69
C THR A 163 7.89 1.01 -20.37
N THR A 164 8.41 1.56 -19.29
CA THR A 164 7.97 1.19 -17.93
C THR A 164 6.78 2.05 -17.53
N GLU A 165 5.68 1.39 -17.18
CA GLU A 165 4.47 2.04 -16.72
C GLU A 165 4.08 1.54 -15.33
N THR A 166 3.91 2.47 -14.38
CA THR A 166 3.45 2.16 -13.03
C THR A 166 2.16 2.92 -12.74
N THR A 167 1.11 2.21 -12.38
CA THR A 167 -0.19 2.78 -12.02
C THR A 167 -0.57 2.40 -10.61
N ASN A 168 -0.75 3.39 -9.75
CA ASN A 168 -1.18 3.21 -8.37
C ASN A 168 -2.57 3.82 -8.17
N LYS A 169 -3.48 3.04 -7.59
CA LYS A 169 -4.84 3.47 -7.23
C LYS A 169 -5.07 3.16 -5.76
N ASN A 170 -5.52 4.14 -5.01
CA ASN A 170 -5.91 3.94 -3.62
C ASN A 170 -7.30 4.53 -3.41
N PHE A 171 -8.14 3.76 -2.76
CA PHE A 171 -9.46 4.16 -2.32
C PHE A 171 -9.61 3.86 -0.84
N SER A 172 -10.11 4.81 -0.06
CA SER A 172 -10.43 4.54 1.33
C SER A 172 -11.69 5.28 1.79
N LEU A 173 -12.47 4.56 2.57
CA LEU A 173 -13.56 5.04 3.41
C LEU A 173 -13.13 4.82 4.85
N SER A 174 -12.96 5.86 5.63
CA SER A 174 -12.49 5.73 7.01
C SER A 174 -13.55 6.19 8.00
N ASN A 175 -13.73 5.39 9.06
CA ASN A 175 -14.60 5.76 10.19
C ASN A 175 -16.02 6.20 9.78
N VAL A 176 -16.62 5.44 8.86
CA VAL A 176 -18.01 5.67 8.42
C VAL A 176 -18.95 5.34 9.58
N LYS A 177 -19.70 6.31 10.02
CA LYS A 177 -20.60 6.16 11.17
C LYS A 177 -21.76 7.15 11.19
N PHE A 178 -22.80 6.81 11.94
CA PHE A 178 -23.86 7.71 12.32
C PHE A 178 -23.61 8.24 13.73
N ASN A 179 -23.42 9.53 13.91
CA ASN A 179 -23.19 10.16 15.22
C ASN A 179 -24.52 10.39 15.97
N ILE A 180 -25.35 9.34 16.04
CA ILE A 180 -26.64 9.34 16.71
C ILE A 180 -26.51 8.53 18.00
N ALA A 181 -26.60 9.20 19.11
CA ALA A 181 -26.62 8.58 20.44
C ALA A 181 -27.86 9.03 21.22
N THR A 182 -28.33 8.20 22.14
CA THR A 182 -29.45 8.53 23.03
C THR A 182 -29.05 9.69 23.95
N PRO A 183 -29.82 10.80 24.00
CA PRO A 183 -29.34 12.08 24.55
C PRO A 183 -29.00 12.10 26.05
N LYS A 184 -29.56 11.22 26.86
CA LYS A 184 -29.34 11.23 28.32
C LYS A 184 -28.52 10.05 28.82
N HIS A 185 -28.64 8.92 28.17
CA HIS A 185 -27.96 7.67 28.54
C HIS A 185 -27.55 6.94 27.25
N PRO A 186 -26.29 7.03 26.85
CA PRO A 186 -25.80 6.26 25.71
C PRO A 186 -26.12 4.78 25.88
N MET A 187 -26.74 4.18 24.86
CA MET A 187 -27.15 2.78 24.87
C MET A 187 -26.20 1.92 24.04
N PRO A 188 -26.02 0.64 24.37
CA PRO A 188 -25.12 -0.25 23.63
C PRO A 188 -25.44 -0.36 22.13
N TYR A 189 -26.73 -0.20 21.76
CA TYR A 189 -27.22 -0.29 20.38
C TYR A 189 -27.26 1.05 19.65
N ASP A 190 -26.76 2.13 20.25
CA ASP A 190 -26.71 3.43 19.57
C ASP A 190 -25.82 3.36 18.33
N PRO A 191 -26.27 3.89 17.17
CA PRO A 191 -25.47 3.89 15.94
C PRO A 191 -24.10 4.55 16.06
N ALA A 192 -23.94 5.51 17.00
CA ALA A 192 -22.67 6.18 17.27
C ALA A 192 -21.56 5.24 17.78
N ASN A 193 -21.93 4.07 18.33
CA ASN A 193 -20.98 3.08 18.84
C ASN A 193 -20.34 2.24 17.72
N PHE A 194 -20.90 2.27 16.51
CA PHE A 194 -20.48 1.47 15.38
C PHE A 194 -19.75 2.34 14.37
N SER A 195 -18.61 1.86 13.88
CA SER A 195 -17.93 2.46 12.75
C SER A 195 -17.40 1.39 11.79
N PHE A 196 -17.37 1.75 10.53
CA PHE A 196 -16.87 0.91 9.45
C PHE A 196 -15.77 1.65 8.71
N SER A 197 -14.72 0.93 8.33
CA SER A 197 -13.66 1.45 7.47
C SER A 197 -13.36 0.43 6.37
N TYR A 198 -13.05 0.93 5.19
CA TYR A 198 -12.65 0.09 4.06
C TYR A 198 -11.55 0.80 3.28
N SER A 199 -10.51 0.08 2.93
CA SER A 199 -9.49 0.57 2.01
C SER A 199 -9.13 -0.48 0.98
N HIS A 200 -8.83 -0.02 -0.21
CA HIS A 200 -8.35 -0.82 -1.32
C HIS A 200 -7.21 -0.08 -2.01
N SER A 201 -6.07 -0.74 -2.16
CA SER A 201 -4.97 -0.25 -2.96
C SER A 201 -4.64 -1.25 -4.06
N GLU A 202 -4.34 -0.73 -5.23
CA GLU A 202 -3.92 -1.48 -6.41
C GLU A 202 -2.70 -0.81 -7.01
N SER A 203 -1.63 -1.57 -7.22
CA SER A 203 -0.42 -1.17 -7.94
C SER A 203 -0.22 -2.11 -9.11
N ASN A 204 -0.14 -1.57 -10.31
CA ASN A 204 0.14 -2.31 -11.53
C ASN A 204 1.39 -1.73 -12.18
N LYS A 205 2.34 -2.60 -12.52
CA LYS A 205 3.58 -2.22 -13.19
C LYS A 205 3.83 -3.12 -14.39
N THR A 206 4.25 -2.53 -15.47
CA THR A 206 4.74 -3.21 -16.68
C THR A 206 6.07 -2.59 -17.09
N GLY A 207 6.92 -3.32 -17.78
CA GLY A 207 8.21 -2.83 -18.20
C GLY A 207 8.95 -3.81 -19.08
N GLU A 208 10.21 -3.53 -19.36
CA GLU A 208 11.07 -4.31 -20.21
C GLU A 208 11.17 -5.78 -19.75
N THR A 209 11.55 -6.00 -18.49
CA THR A 209 11.72 -7.34 -17.89
C THR A 209 10.47 -7.84 -17.17
N THR A 210 9.44 -7.02 -17.07
CA THR A 210 8.21 -7.30 -16.34
C THR A 210 7.03 -7.30 -17.30
N ALA A 211 6.43 -8.46 -17.55
CA ALA A 211 5.22 -8.55 -18.37
C ALA A 211 4.04 -7.88 -17.63
N TRP A 212 3.84 -8.24 -16.38
CA TRP A 212 2.97 -7.53 -15.42
C TRP A 212 3.38 -7.85 -13.98
N GLU A 213 3.24 -6.87 -13.14
CA GLU A 213 3.35 -6.98 -11.69
C GLU A 213 2.11 -6.30 -11.10
N THR A 214 1.36 -7.04 -10.32
CA THR A 214 0.10 -6.55 -9.74
C THR A 214 0.10 -6.80 -8.24
N GLU A 215 -0.07 -5.75 -7.46
CA GLU A 215 -0.27 -5.83 -6.02
C GLU A 215 -1.64 -5.26 -5.69
N LYS A 216 -2.46 -6.03 -4.97
CA LYS A 216 -3.80 -5.62 -4.52
C LYS A 216 -3.95 -5.87 -3.04
N ASN A 217 -4.29 -4.83 -2.31
CA ASN A 217 -4.53 -4.90 -0.88
C ASN A 217 -5.95 -4.44 -0.57
N TRP A 218 -6.65 -5.21 0.24
CA TRP A 218 -7.97 -4.88 0.77
C TRP A 218 -7.91 -4.92 2.28
N ASN A 219 -8.46 -3.91 2.91
CA ASN A 219 -8.62 -3.86 4.35
C ASN A 219 -10.04 -3.40 4.69
N GLY A 220 -10.77 -4.23 5.42
CA GLY A 220 -12.10 -3.92 5.95
C GLY A 220 -12.07 -3.98 7.46
N ALA A 221 -12.47 -2.92 8.15
CA ALA A 221 -12.53 -2.88 9.60
C ALA A 221 -13.93 -2.51 10.07
N PHE A 222 -14.42 -3.28 11.02
CA PHE A 222 -15.64 -2.99 11.76
C PHE A 222 -15.27 -2.76 13.23
N ASN A 223 -15.63 -1.62 13.77
CA ASN A 223 -15.36 -1.27 15.15
C ASN A 223 -16.67 -0.99 15.88
N TYR A 224 -16.80 -1.59 17.05
CA TYR A 224 -17.82 -1.29 18.03
C TYR A 224 -17.15 -0.78 19.29
N ASN A 225 -17.56 0.35 19.80
CA ASN A 225 -17.03 0.91 21.04
C ASN A 225 -18.16 1.55 21.85
N TYR A 226 -18.45 0.95 22.99
CA TYR A 226 -19.45 1.44 23.95
C TYR A 226 -18.76 1.85 25.22
N SER A 227 -18.82 3.15 25.55
CA SER A 227 -18.24 3.73 26.76
C SER A 227 -19.28 4.62 27.44
N PRO A 228 -20.15 4.04 28.26
CA PRO A 228 -21.24 4.79 28.91
C PRO A 228 -20.71 5.75 29.98
N GLU A 229 -21.27 6.95 30.01
CA GLU A 229 -21.14 7.81 31.17
C GLU A 229 -22.05 7.25 32.27
N TYR A 230 -21.49 6.78 33.38
CA TYR A 230 -22.25 6.26 34.51
C TYR A 230 -21.95 7.04 35.78
N LYS A 231 -22.99 7.14 36.63
CA LYS A 231 -22.85 7.62 37.99
C LYS A 231 -22.78 6.39 38.89
N PRO A 232 -21.74 6.27 39.73
CA PRO A 232 -21.64 5.15 40.65
C PRO A 232 -22.87 5.14 41.60
N PHE A 233 -23.41 3.95 41.82
CA PHE A 233 -24.44 3.76 42.81
C PHE A 233 -23.79 3.70 44.20
N GLU A 234 -24.08 4.67 45.08
CA GLU A 234 -23.55 4.82 46.44
C GLU A 234 -24.67 4.57 47.48
N PRO A 235 -24.99 3.29 47.79
CA PRO A 235 -26.15 2.97 48.60
C PRO A 235 -26.05 3.49 50.05
N PHE A 236 -24.84 3.42 50.60
CA PHE A 236 -24.63 3.73 52.03
C PHE A 236 -24.33 5.19 52.32
N LYS A 237 -24.04 5.99 51.31
CA LYS A 237 -23.70 7.42 51.46
C LYS A 237 -24.82 8.24 52.09
N LYS A 238 -26.09 7.89 51.77
CA LYS A 238 -27.28 8.54 52.33
C LYS A 238 -27.71 7.92 53.66
N MET A 239 -27.40 6.65 53.93
CA MET A 239 -27.78 5.91 55.12
C MET A 239 -26.89 6.24 56.30
N ILE A 240 -25.58 6.37 56.10
CA ILE A 240 -24.60 6.60 57.13
C ILE A 240 -24.33 8.11 57.24
N LYS A 241 -24.98 8.78 58.17
CA LYS A 241 -24.80 10.21 58.47
C LYS A 241 -23.63 10.50 59.41
N SER A 242 -23.03 9.45 60.02
CA SER A 242 -21.91 9.59 60.95
C SER A 242 -20.67 10.13 60.22
N LYS A 243 -19.99 11.13 60.81
CA LYS A 243 -18.73 11.71 60.30
C LYS A 243 -17.48 10.99 60.81
N SER A 244 -17.65 9.87 61.54
CA SER A 244 -16.52 9.10 62.03
C SER A 244 -15.77 8.41 60.87
N LYS A 245 -14.43 8.51 60.90
CA LYS A 245 -13.56 7.87 59.89
C LYS A 245 -13.71 6.34 59.79
N TRP A 246 -14.15 5.69 60.88
CA TRP A 246 -14.39 4.25 60.89
C TRP A 246 -15.50 3.79 59.95
N TRP A 247 -16.46 4.69 59.65
CA TRP A 247 -17.58 4.41 58.76
C TRP A 247 -17.26 4.74 57.30
N ASP A 248 -16.11 5.36 56.99
CA ASP A 248 -15.76 5.78 55.66
C ASP A 248 -15.62 4.58 54.71
N ILE A 249 -15.15 3.43 55.18
CA ILE A 249 -15.07 2.19 54.41
C ILE A 249 -16.43 1.76 53.90
N ILE A 250 -17.45 1.81 54.73
CA ILE A 250 -18.79 1.34 54.35
C ILE A 250 -19.54 2.44 53.62
N ARG A 251 -19.43 3.69 54.08
CA ARG A 251 -20.10 4.86 53.51
C ARG A 251 -19.69 5.10 52.04
N ASP A 252 -18.43 4.94 51.74
CA ASP A 252 -17.87 5.23 50.41
C ASP A 252 -17.87 4.00 49.47
N GLN A 253 -18.55 2.91 49.87
CA GLN A 253 -18.77 1.78 48.96
C GLN A 253 -19.66 2.22 47.82
N ASN A 254 -19.21 1.96 46.62
CA ASN A 254 -19.92 2.26 45.39
C ASN A 254 -19.93 1.03 44.47
N PHE A 255 -20.96 0.96 43.64
CA PHE A 255 -21.11 -0.10 42.64
C PHE A 255 -21.45 0.51 41.29
N ASN A 256 -20.77 -0.01 40.26
CA ASN A 256 -21.07 0.35 38.90
C ASN A 256 -21.72 -0.84 38.19
N TYR A 257 -22.95 -0.66 37.74
CA TYR A 257 -23.73 -1.70 37.08
C TYR A 257 -23.33 -1.88 35.60
N LEU A 258 -22.77 -0.81 34.99
CA LEU A 258 -22.37 -0.81 33.61
C LEU A 258 -20.85 -0.93 33.51
N PRO A 259 -20.31 -1.61 32.50
CA PRO A 259 -18.88 -1.63 32.23
C PRO A 259 -18.40 -0.24 31.84
N GLN A 260 -17.15 0.04 32.11
CA GLN A 260 -16.50 1.30 31.73
C GLN A 260 -16.32 1.39 30.21
N ASN A 261 -15.97 0.26 29.59
CA ASN A 261 -15.80 0.16 28.15
C ASN A 261 -16.09 -1.27 27.67
N ILE A 262 -16.77 -1.38 26.56
CA ILE A 262 -16.89 -2.60 25.76
C ILE A 262 -16.44 -2.23 24.36
N SER A 263 -15.42 -2.89 23.85
CA SER A 263 -14.99 -2.72 22.46
C SER A 263 -14.88 -4.06 21.74
N PHE A 264 -15.27 -4.04 20.50
CA PHE A 264 -15.07 -5.14 19.56
C PHE A 264 -14.53 -4.57 18.26
N ASN A 265 -13.41 -5.14 17.80
CA ASN A 265 -12.79 -4.79 16.54
C ASN A 265 -12.68 -6.05 15.68
N ALA A 266 -13.15 -5.98 14.46
CA ALA A 266 -12.95 -7.04 13.46
C ALA A 266 -12.28 -6.43 12.25
N ASN A 267 -11.11 -6.94 11.90
CA ASN A 267 -10.31 -6.47 10.78
C ASN A 267 -10.08 -7.62 9.78
N ILE A 268 -10.48 -7.41 8.55
CA ILE A 268 -10.25 -8.32 7.43
C ILE A 268 -9.18 -7.69 6.55
N LEU A 269 -8.05 -8.38 6.39
CA LEU A 269 -6.93 -7.97 5.56
C LEU A 269 -6.71 -9.03 4.49
N ARG A 270 -6.69 -8.61 3.23
CA ARG A 270 -6.34 -9.47 2.11
C ARG A 270 -5.29 -8.80 1.25
N ASN A 271 -4.16 -9.48 1.07
CA ASN A 271 -3.06 -9.09 0.21
C ASN A 271 -2.97 -10.10 -0.94
N TYR A 272 -2.84 -9.61 -2.15
CA TYR A 272 -2.59 -10.41 -3.34
C TYR A 272 -1.47 -9.79 -4.14
N TYR A 273 -0.45 -10.56 -4.43
CA TYR A 273 0.68 -10.17 -5.27
C TYR A 273 0.82 -11.18 -6.40
N GLU A 274 1.04 -10.68 -7.60
CA GLU A 274 1.24 -11.46 -8.81
C GLU A 274 2.35 -10.81 -9.64
N TYR A 275 3.30 -11.60 -10.06
CA TYR A 275 4.43 -11.15 -10.88
C TYR A 275 4.68 -12.14 -12.01
N GLN A 276 4.68 -11.64 -13.23
CA GLN A 276 5.06 -12.35 -14.42
C GLN A 276 6.30 -11.70 -15.01
N GLU A 277 7.40 -12.43 -14.98
CA GLU A 277 8.61 -12.05 -15.68
C GLU A 277 8.39 -12.15 -17.18
N ARG A 278 8.99 -11.23 -17.94
CA ARG A 278 8.92 -11.23 -19.40
C ARG A 278 10.08 -12.06 -19.97
N ASP A 279 9.77 -12.99 -20.83
CA ASP A 279 10.75 -13.73 -21.60
C ASP A 279 11.21 -12.88 -22.79
N ILE A 280 12.42 -12.32 -22.69
CA ILE A 280 12.99 -11.45 -23.73
C ILE A 280 13.42 -12.28 -24.95
N GLU A 281 13.71 -13.57 -24.77
CA GLU A 281 14.11 -14.47 -25.87
C GLU A 281 12.88 -14.96 -26.65
N ASN A 282 11.71 -15.06 -26.00
CA ASN A 282 10.45 -15.52 -26.60
C ASN A 282 9.32 -14.52 -26.36
N LEU A 283 9.37 -13.40 -27.08
CA LEU A 283 8.40 -12.30 -26.92
C LEU A 283 6.98 -12.63 -27.38
N GLU A 284 6.79 -13.73 -28.15
CA GLU A 284 5.48 -14.14 -28.67
C GLU A 284 4.63 -14.80 -27.56
N ASP A 285 5.25 -15.41 -26.56
CA ASP A 285 4.54 -16.03 -25.43
C ASP A 285 4.92 -15.37 -24.09
N PRO A 286 4.14 -14.39 -23.63
CA PRO A 286 4.41 -13.70 -22.37
C PRO A 286 4.26 -14.62 -21.15
N THR A 287 3.73 -15.84 -21.31
CA THR A 287 3.52 -16.82 -20.25
C THR A 287 4.51 -17.98 -20.27
N SER A 288 5.58 -17.89 -21.09
CA SER A 288 6.64 -18.93 -21.20
C SER A 288 7.35 -19.15 -19.87
N LEU A 289 7.51 -18.10 -19.05
CA LEU A 289 8.08 -18.17 -17.71
C LEU A 289 7.01 -18.40 -16.64
N PRO A 290 7.33 -19.08 -15.52
CA PRO A 290 6.36 -19.40 -14.49
C PRO A 290 5.83 -18.14 -13.78
N LEU A 291 4.53 -18.08 -13.57
CA LEU A 291 3.87 -17.04 -12.80
C LEU A 291 4.21 -17.17 -11.31
N SER A 292 4.68 -16.10 -10.71
CA SER A 292 4.90 -16.00 -9.27
C SER A 292 3.72 -15.26 -8.63
N PHE A 293 3.14 -15.82 -7.57
CA PHE A 293 2.08 -15.14 -6.82
C PHE A 293 2.15 -15.45 -5.34
N SER A 294 1.69 -14.52 -4.52
CA SER A 294 1.49 -14.73 -3.08
C SER A 294 0.14 -14.19 -2.65
N LYS A 295 -0.41 -14.80 -1.63
CA LYS A 295 -1.72 -14.47 -1.07
C LYS A 295 -1.65 -14.53 0.43
N GLU A 296 -2.34 -13.60 1.05
CA GLU A 296 -2.56 -13.59 2.48
C GLU A 296 -3.97 -13.08 2.74
N PHE A 297 -4.75 -13.83 3.48
CA PHE A 297 -6.09 -13.43 3.82
C PHE A 297 -6.33 -13.69 5.33
N LEU A 298 -6.31 -12.62 6.11
CA LEU A 298 -6.43 -12.66 7.57
C LEU A 298 -7.75 -12.06 8.04
N TRP A 299 -8.29 -12.64 9.09
CA TRP A 299 -9.45 -12.11 9.81
C TRP A 299 -9.14 -12.02 11.31
N ASN A 300 -8.78 -10.83 11.74
CA ASN A 300 -8.44 -10.55 13.12
C ASN A 300 -9.67 -10.05 13.87
N ARG A 301 -9.85 -10.51 15.10
CA ARG A 301 -10.98 -10.17 15.96
C ARG A 301 -10.49 -9.93 17.37
N ASP A 302 -10.73 -8.72 17.86
CA ASP A 302 -10.33 -8.30 19.18
C ASP A 302 -11.57 -7.90 19.98
N PHE A 303 -11.67 -8.40 21.19
CA PHE A 303 -12.70 -8.04 22.14
C PHE A 303 -12.05 -7.53 23.42
N SER A 304 -12.51 -6.40 23.95
CA SER A 304 -12.05 -5.86 25.22
C SER A 304 -13.23 -5.41 26.07
N LEU A 305 -13.20 -5.81 27.31
CA LEU A 305 -14.15 -5.42 28.35
C LEU A 305 -13.39 -4.86 29.53
N LYS A 306 -13.70 -3.61 29.92
CA LYS A 306 -13.19 -2.99 31.16
C LYS A 306 -14.38 -2.68 32.05
N TRP A 307 -14.31 -3.16 33.31
CA TRP A 307 -15.38 -2.98 34.27
C TRP A 307 -14.85 -2.65 35.65
N ASP A 308 -15.04 -1.41 36.04
CA ASP A 308 -14.77 -0.96 37.42
C ASP A 308 -15.99 -1.24 38.29
N LEU A 309 -16.10 -2.47 38.80
CA LEU A 309 -17.24 -2.89 39.60
C LEU A 309 -17.41 -2.01 40.83
N THR A 310 -16.30 -1.62 41.46
CA THR A 310 -16.21 -0.63 42.54
C THR A 310 -15.04 0.31 42.30
N LYS A 311 -14.89 1.36 43.10
CA LYS A 311 -13.67 2.23 43.05
C LYS A 311 -12.37 1.48 43.24
N ASN A 312 -12.42 0.33 43.88
CA ASN A 312 -11.24 -0.43 44.27
C ASN A 312 -11.12 -1.78 43.56
N LEU A 313 -12.15 -2.22 42.85
CA LEU A 313 -12.18 -3.51 42.17
C LEU A 313 -12.39 -3.27 40.66
N HIS A 314 -11.34 -3.59 39.92
CA HIS A 314 -11.30 -3.40 38.47
C HIS A 314 -11.14 -4.76 37.78
N PHE A 315 -11.93 -5.00 36.77
CA PHE A 315 -11.83 -6.15 35.89
C PHE A 315 -11.47 -5.71 34.49
N SER A 316 -10.55 -6.40 33.86
CA SER A 316 -10.31 -6.29 32.44
C SER A 316 -10.26 -7.67 31.81
N PHE A 317 -10.93 -7.82 30.70
CA PHE A 317 -10.89 -9.01 29.87
C PHE A 317 -10.55 -8.59 28.45
N ASN A 318 -9.51 -9.18 27.89
CA ASN A 318 -9.12 -8.98 26.50
C ASN A 318 -9.05 -10.34 25.83
N SER A 319 -9.56 -10.42 24.62
CA SER A 319 -9.46 -11.61 23.77
C SER A 319 -9.07 -11.18 22.38
N ALA A 320 -7.98 -11.75 21.86
CA ALA A 320 -7.50 -11.55 20.51
C ALA A 320 -7.53 -12.89 19.77
N THR A 321 -8.03 -12.89 18.55
CA THR A 321 -8.07 -14.04 17.66
C THR A 321 -7.55 -13.62 16.31
N HIS A 322 -6.46 -14.23 15.86
CA HIS A 322 -5.98 -14.11 14.49
C HIS A 322 -6.35 -15.38 13.75
N ALA A 323 -7.06 -15.24 12.64
CA ALA A 323 -7.49 -16.36 11.83
C ALA A 323 -7.13 -16.12 10.37
N GLU A 324 -6.77 -17.19 9.68
CA GLU A 324 -6.54 -17.21 8.24
C GLU A 324 -7.81 -17.68 7.51
N ILE A 325 -8.16 -16.97 6.44
CA ILE A 325 -9.15 -17.44 5.47
C ILE A 325 -8.38 -18.24 4.43
N GLU A 326 -8.59 -19.53 4.39
CA GLU A 326 -7.88 -20.43 3.49
C GLU A 326 -8.20 -20.12 2.03
N GLU A 327 -7.17 -19.84 1.27
CA GLU A 327 -7.22 -19.68 -0.19
C GLU A 327 -6.48 -20.83 -0.87
N PRO A 328 -7.08 -21.54 -1.85
CA PRO A 328 -6.37 -22.56 -2.60
C PRO A 328 -5.18 -21.94 -3.35
N ASN A 329 -4.08 -22.67 -3.48
CA ASN A 329 -2.86 -22.20 -4.15
C ASN A 329 -3.03 -22.20 -5.68
N VAL A 330 -3.95 -21.37 -6.17
CA VAL A 330 -4.24 -21.18 -7.60
C VAL A 330 -4.23 -19.67 -7.92
N PRO A 331 -3.86 -19.25 -9.15
CA PRO A 331 -4.00 -17.87 -9.58
C PRO A 331 -5.46 -17.40 -9.52
N VAL A 332 -5.68 -16.13 -9.17
CA VAL A 332 -7.03 -15.55 -9.01
C VAL A 332 -7.46 -14.74 -10.26
N ASN A 333 -6.73 -14.86 -11.36
CA ASN A 333 -7.09 -14.17 -12.58
C ASN A 333 -8.27 -14.84 -13.27
N LYS A 334 -9.44 -14.17 -13.24
CA LYS A 334 -10.68 -14.67 -13.82
C LYS A 334 -10.62 -14.82 -15.37
N ASP A 335 -9.87 -13.92 -16.01
CA ASP A 335 -9.84 -13.85 -17.47
C ASP A 335 -8.93 -14.94 -18.05
N LEU A 336 -7.83 -15.26 -17.34
CA LEU A 336 -6.90 -16.31 -17.75
C LEU A 336 -7.26 -17.70 -17.22
N TYR A 337 -7.88 -17.79 -16.02
CA TYR A 337 -8.09 -19.04 -15.28
C TYR A 337 -9.51 -19.13 -14.69
N ALA A 338 -10.54 -19.05 -15.54
CA ALA A 338 -11.94 -18.99 -15.12
C ALA A 338 -12.39 -20.14 -14.22
N ASP A 339 -11.96 -21.39 -14.52
CA ASP A 339 -12.32 -22.58 -13.74
C ASP A 339 -11.68 -22.55 -12.34
N GLN A 340 -10.41 -22.14 -12.26
CA GLN A 340 -9.67 -22.02 -11.01
C GLN A 340 -10.24 -20.89 -10.14
N TYR A 341 -10.69 -19.81 -10.76
CA TYR A 341 -11.36 -18.71 -10.06
C TYR A 341 -12.63 -19.17 -9.34
N GLN A 342 -13.43 -20.06 -9.95
CA GLN A 342 -14.63 -20.58 -9.29
C GLN A 342 -14.28 -21.44 -8.07
N VAL A 343 -13.28 -22.33 -8.21
CA VAL A 343 -12.77 -23.14 -7.09
C VAL A 343 -12.27 -22.27 -5.95
N TRP A 344 -11.51 -21.23 -6.27
CA TRP A 344 -11.05 -20.25 -5.30
C TRP A 344 -12.21 -19.58 -4.56
N LYS A 345 -13.22 -19.10 -5.29
CA LYS A 345 -14.39 -18.42 -4.72
C LYS A 345 -15.17 -19.31 -3.76
N ASP A 346 -15.37 -20.57 -4.11
CA ASP A 346 -16.14 -21.52 -3.29
C ASP A 346 -15.37 -21.88 -2.01
N SER A 347 -14.05 -22.07 -2.09
CA SER A 347 -13.18 -22.34 -0.95
C SER A 347 -13.16 -21.17 0.03
N VAL A 348 -12.90 -19.96 -0.46
CA VAL A 348 -12.88 -18.75 0.35
C VAL A 348 -14.23 -18.52 1.05
N TRP A 349 -15.34 -18.70 0.32
CA TRP A 349 -16.68 -18.52 0.90
C TRP A 349 -16.97 -19.55 1.99
N HIS A 350 -16.49 -20.79 1.83
CA HIS A 350 -16.59 -21.84 2.85
C HIS A 350 -15.79 -21.46 4.10
N SER A 351 -14.54 -21.03 3.93
CA SER A 351 -13.67 -20.59 5.03
C SER A 351 -14.24 -19.40 5.79
N ILE A 352 -14.79 -18.38 5.08
CA ILE A 352 -15.45 -17.22 5.72
C ILE A 352 -16.64 -17.66 6.57
N LYS A 353 -17.48 -18.59 6.08
CA LYS A 353 -18.61 -19.11 6.86
C LYS A 353 -18.17 -19.86 8.12
N GLY A 354 -16.99 -20.50 8.07
CA GLY A 354 -16.37 -21.18 9.21
C GLY A 354 -15.59 -20.26 10.14
N PHE A 355 -15.60 -18.94 9.93
CA PHE A 355 -14.82 -17.92 10.67
C PHE A 355 -13.30 -18.06 10.51
N GLY A 356 -12.83 -18.72 9.46
CA GLY A 356 -11.42 -18.97 9.19
C GLY A 356 -10.80 -20.00 10.11
N THR A 357 -9.57 -20.38 9.78
CA THR A 357 -8.74 -21.28 10.61
C THR A 357 -7.94 -20.44 11.59
N PRO A 358 -8.15 -20.58 12.92
CA PRO A 358 -7.43 -19.78 13.89
C PRO A 358 -5.94 -20.11 13.87
N LEU A 359 -5.11 -19.08 13.72
CA LEU A 359 -3.65 -19.16 13.79
C LEU A 359 -3.18 -19.05 15.24
N ASP A 360 -3.73 -18.09 15.96
CA ASP A 360 -3.51 -17.91 17.38
C ASP A 360 -4.78 -17.40 18.08
N TYR A 361 -4.82 -17.64 19.39
CA TYR A 361 -5.88 -17.18 20.26
C TYR A 361 -5.31 -16.86 21.63
N GLN A 362 -5.48 -15.60 22.06
CA GLN A 362 -5.04 -15.14 23.36
C GLN A 362 -6.23 -14.62 24.17
N GLN A 363 -6.25 -14.98 25.43
CA GLN A 363 -7.17 -14.40 26.41
C GLN A 363 -6.40 -13.91 27.64
N ASP A 364 -6.67 -12.69 28.03
CA ASP A 364 -6.13 -12.09 29.23
C ASP A 364 -7.27 -11.66 30.13
N PHE A 365 -7.33 -12.21 31.34
CA PHE A 365 -8.25 -11.78 32.38
C PHE A 365 -7.45 -11.21 33.55
N THR A 366 -7.70 -9.97 33.88
CA THR A 366 -7.05 -9.30 35.03
C THR A 366 -8.11 -8.81 35.98
N ALA A 367 -7.97 -9.15 37.25
CA ALA A 367 -8.77 -8.61 38.34
C ALA A 367 -7.86 -7.93 39.33
N SER A 368 -7.95 -6.63 39.48
CA SER A 368 -7.16 -5.89 40.46
C SER A 368 -8.04 -5.34 41.58
N TYR A 369 -7.61 -5.53 42.81
CA TYR A 369 -8.29 -5.04 43.98
C TYR A 369 -7.35 -4.24 44.87
N LYS A 370 -7.66 -2.97 45.08
CA LYS A 370 -7.00 -2.10 46.03
C LYS A 370 -7.75 -2.18 47.36
N VAL A 371 -7.13 -2.78 48.36
CA VAL A 371 -7.72 -2.83 49.71
C VAL A 371 -7.70 -1.41 50.33
N PRO A 372 -8.85 -0.84 50.71
CA PRO A 372 -8.93 0.55 51.16
C PRO A 372 -8.44 0.71 52.64
N LEU A 373 -7.22 0.22 52.92
CA LEU A 373 -6.63 0.30 54.27
C LEU A 373 -6.40 1.74 54.72
N GLU A 374 -6.18 2.65 53.80
CA GLU A 374 -6.03 4.08 54.02
C GLU A 374 -7.26 4.74 54.71
N LYS A 375 -8.44 4.11 54.62
CA LYS A 375 -9.67 4.57 55.25
C LYS A 375 -9.82 4.09 56.69
N ILE A 376 -8.95 3.16 57.14
CA ILE A 376 -8.92 2.70 58.53
C ILE A 376 -7.92 3.59 59.30
N PRO A 377 -8.32 4.29 60.36
CA PRO A 377 -7.45 5.25 61.04
C PRO A 377 -6.11 4.66 61.53
N CYS A 378 -6.10 3.38 61.89
CA CYS A 378 -4.88 2.68 62.34
C CYS A 378 -3.95 2.29 61.20
N PHE A 379 -4.45 2.19 59.96
CA PHE A 379 -3.71 1.71 58.80
C PHE A 379 -3.60 2.74 57.67
N SER A 380 -3.92 4.02 57.97
CA SER A 380 -3.90 5.11 56.97
C SER A 380 -2.59 5.31 56.21
N TRP A 381 -1.52 4.73 56.72
CA TRP A 381 -0.16 4.75 56.11
C TRP A 381 0.16 3.51 55.27
N MET A 382 -0.76 2.53 55.20
CA MET A 382 -0.59 1.29 54.44
C MET A 382 -1.40 1.31 53.16
N SER A 383 -0.81 0.78 52.07
CA SER A 383 -1.48 0.47 50.85
C SER A 383 -1.27 -1.01 50.52
N LEU A 384 -2.30 -1.71 50.12
CA LEU A 384 -2.29 -3.11 49.73
C LEU A 384 -3.06 -3.26 48.45
N ASP A 385 -2.35 -3.60 47.39
CA ASP A 385 -2.88 -3.85 46.06
C ASP A 385 -2.69 -5.33 45.71
N GLY A 386 -3.71 -5.99 45.20
CA GLY A 386 -3.68 -7.36 44.70
C GLY A 386 -4.10 -7.41 43.24
N ASN A 387 -3.34 -8.13 42.43
CA ASN A 387 -3.65 -8.40 41.03
C ASN A 387 -3.79 -9.89 40.79
#